data_e2c632a5f42a41bd97b7e29e1aa63eaf
#
_entry.id   e2c632a5f42a41bd97b7e29e1aa63eaf
#
_cell.length_a   1.000
_cell.length_b   1.000
_cell.length_c   1.000
_cell.angle_alpha   90.00
_cell.angle_beta   90.00
_cell.angle_gamma   90.00
#
_symmetry.space_group_name_H-M   'P 1'
#
loop_
_entity.id
_entity.type
_entity.pdbx_description
1 polymer ?
#
loop_
_entity_poly.entity_id
_entity_poly.type
_entity_poly.pdbx_seq_one_letter_code
_entity_poly.pdbx_strand_id
1 'polypeptide(L)'
;MKNRLLFIAISILAFVTQIQAQKTDAQRLLLLEERMGKAKDPVEKRNILKESSSIPGFPSFMFISKSLGDDDVKKDAALLVAQLALTDKNTSGPEVRAILTRTIPLINGKGNAALVNKLTNHLISLPNDDGFVNLFNGKDLSGWKGLVANPIERNKMTIGELQAAEYRANEQMRKDWQAKEGLLAYNGHGENIVTEKKYGNFELYLDWKITEKGDAGIYLRGSPQVQIWDSSRKEVGAQVGSGGLYNNLKNKSKPLAYADNKIGEWNNFHIIMKGDKVTVYLNGILVTDNVTFENYWDRNSPIFDKEQIELQAHQTLAYYRNIYVREIPLDEITTVGVAEKSDKDIEPTKTLKIGMNYQGGKVAYILTPSDPGYDPNVQHGIIAAVADLPGVVEWGCSEKFIAGRSSLGSGRENTKDIVSGCNTAETAAKLCSNLVQDGYNDWYLPSKDELIKLYSQKKVLGGFKEACYWSSTETGKYNACSVIFDSGFQTANDKSTSFNVRPIRSF
;
A
#
# COMPACT_ATOMS: atom_id res chain seq x y z
N MET A 1 61.81 -15.75 30.02
CA MET A 1 60.57 -16.22 29.38
C MET A 1 59.25 -15.63 29.94
N LYS A 2 59.26 -14.89 31.06
CA LYS A 2 58.01 -14.30 31.63
C LYS A 2 57.54 -12.97 31.00
N ASN A 3 58.38 -12.28 30.27
CA ASN A 3 58.01 -10.95 29.71
C ASN A 3 57.47 -10.98 28.28
N ARG A 4 57.47 -12.13 27.59
CA ARG A 4 56.84 -12.23 26.21
C ARG A 4 55.38 -12.63 26.24
N LEU A 5 54.90 -13.23 27.31
CA LEU A 5 53.49 -13.63 27.45
C LEU A 5 52.57 -12.49 27.86
N LEU A 6 53.11 -11.44 28.48
CA LEU A 6 52.32 -10.27 28.91
C LEU A 6 51.94 -9.34 27.73
N PHE A 7 52.80 -9.24 26.70
CA PHE A 7 52.55 -8.41 25.53
C PHE A 7 51.53 -9.02 24.55
N ILE A 8 51.40 -10.35 24.50
CA ILE A 8 50.43 -11.03 23.63
C ILE A 8 49.01 -10.95 24.23
N ALA A 9 48.89 -10.98 25.57
CA ALA A 9 47.61 -10.86 26.24
C ALA A 9 47.01 -9.45 26.13
N ILE A 10 47.83 -8.39 26.11
CA ILE A 10 47.41 -7.00 25.98
C ILE A 10 46.98 -6.69 24.51
N SER A 11 47.63 -7.29 23.52
CA SER A 11 47.28 -7.12 22.10
C SER A 11 46.00 -7.85 21.73
N ILE A 12 45.61 -8.91 22.39
CA ILE A 12 44.34 -9.62 22.16
C ILE A 12 43.18 -8.88 22.86
N LEU A 13 43.42 -8.22 24.00
CA LEU A 13 42.39 -7.44 24.70
C LEU A 13 42.09 -6.12 24.00
N ALA A 14 42.99 -5.56 23.19
CA ALA A 14 42.78 -4.33 22.42
C ALA A 14 42.00 -4.55 21.10
N PHE A 15 41.85 -5.81 20.65
CA PHE A 15 41.11 -6.13 19.42
C PHE A 15 39.65 -6.57 19.66
N VAL A 16 39.22 -6.67 20.92
CA VAL A 16 37.85 -7.08 21.31
C VAL A 16 36.94 -5.86 21.55
N THR A 17 37.46 -4.63 21.43
CA THR A 17 36.65 -3.43 21.59
C THR A 17 36.34 -2.79 20.23
N GLN A 18 35.04 -2.79 19.89
CA GLN A 18 34.36 -2.03 18.84
C GLN A 18 34.17 -2.73 17.48
N ILE A 19 33.43 -3.83 17.46
CA ILE A 19 32.40 -3.95 16.44
C ILE A 19 31.20 -3.19 17.02
N GLN A 20 31.20 -1.86 16.95
CA GLN A 20 29.95 -1.10 17.00
C GLN A 20 29.16 -1.53 15.78
N ALA A 21 28.07 -2.25 15.99
CA ALA A 21 27.18 -2.64 14.90
C ALA A 21 26.83 -1.38 14.10
N GLN A 22 27.12 -1.40 12.81
CA GLN A 22 26.84 -0.26 11.94
C GLN A 22 25.34 0.03 12.01
N LYS A 23 24.97 1.29 12.33
CA LYS A 23 23.56 1.68 12.41
C LYS A 23 22.88 1.46 11.08
N THR A 24 21.67 0.94 11.11
CA THR A 24 20.82 0.80 9.93
C THR A 24 20.45 2.18 9.37
N ASP A 25 20.00 2.24 8.13
CA ASP A 25 19.54 3.47 7.49
C ASP A 25 18.37 4.10 8.25
N ALA A 26 17.43 3.30 8.75
CA ALA A 26 16.33 3.79 9.58
C ALA A 26 16.83 4.43 10.89
N GLN A 27 17.78 3.79 11.58
CA GLN A 27 18.39 4.35 12.80
C GLN A 27 19.18 5.64 12.51
N ARG A 28 19.88 5.70 11.37
CA ARG A 28 20.57 6.90 10.93
C ARG A 28 19.59 8.04 10.69
N LEU A 29 18.48 7.77 10.00
CA LEU A 29 17.47 8.77 9.69
C LEU A 29 16.81 9.33 10.95
N LEU A 30 16.44 8.49 11.92
CA LEU A 30 15.89 8.93 13.21
C LEU A 30 16.84 9.90 13.95
N LEU A 31 18.14 9.62 13.95
CA LEU A 31 19.14 10.49 14.55
C LEU A 31 19.30 11.82 13.78
N LEU A 32 19.24 11.78 12.44
CA LEU A 32 19.31 12.98 11.61
C LEU A 32 18.08 13.87 11.82
N GLU A 33 16.89 13.29 12.00
CA GLU A 33 15.69 14.05 12.36
C GLU A 33 15.82 14.72 13.73
N GLU A 34 16.35 14.02 14.72
CA GLU A 34 16.59 14.60 16.04
C GLU A 34 17.62 15.73 15.98
N ARG A 35 18.71 15.54 15.23
CA ARG A 35 19.74 16.58 15.02
C ARG A 35 19.14 17.79 14.28
N MET A 36 18.34 17.57 13.23
CA MET A 36 17.69 18.64 12.48
C MET A 36 16.77 19.49 13.38
N GLY A 37 16.01 18.84 14.27
CA GLY A 37 15.15 19.55 15.22
C GLY A 37 15.90 20.45 16.23
N LYS A 38 17.20 20.19 16.46
CA LYS A 38 18.08 20.95 17.36
C LYS A 38 18.98 21.96 16.62
N ALA A 39 19.20 21.76 15.31
CA ALA A 39 20.11 22.55 14.51
C ALA A 39 19.60 23.97 14.30
N LYS A 40 20.41 24.98 14.69
CA LYS A 40 20.13 26.41 14.48
C LYS A 40 21.00 26.99 13.38
N ASP A 41 22.18 26.42 13.16
CA ASP A 41 23.12 26.87 12.15
C ASP A 41 22.77 26.33 10.76
N PRO A 42 22.64 27.20 9.74
CA PRO A 42 22.39 26.79 8.37
C PRO A 42 23.43 25.81 7.78
N VAL A 43 24.68 25.89 8.23
CA VAL A 43 25.74 24.96 7.78
C VAL A 43 25.49 23.56 8.34
N GLU A 44 25.10 23.45 9.61
CA GLU A 44 24.74 22.17 10.23
C GLU A 44 23.51 21.58 9.55
N LYS A 45 22.45 22.37 9.30
CA LYS A 45 21.26 21.92 8.57
C LYS A 45 21.63 21.35 7.19
N ARG A 46 22.47 22.04 6.40
CA ARG A 46 22.97 21.56 5.10
C ARG A 46 23.70 20.23 5.21
N ASN A 47 24.56 20.09 6.22
CA ASN A 47 25.29 18.84 6.44
C ASN A 47 24.36 17.68 6.76
N ILE A 48 23.33 17.90 7.60
CA ILE A 48 22.29 16.91 7.91
C ILE A 48 21.53 16.50 6.65
N LEU A 49 21.10 17.47 5.83
CA LEU A 49 20.41 17.18 4.56
C LEU A 49 21.29 16.38 3.60
N LYS A 50 22.56 16.72 3.48
CA LYS A 50 23.52 16.00 2.65
C LYS A 50 23.76 14.57 3.16
N GLU A 51 23.87 14.39 4.48
CA GLU A 51 24.01 13.06 5.08
C GLU A 51 22.75 12.22 4.85
N SER A 52 21.55 12.80 5.01
CA SER A 52 20.29 12.10 4.79
C SER A 52 20.06 11.71 3.32
N SER A 53 20.57 12.50 2.36
CA SER A 53 20.45 12.18 0.93
C SER A 53 21.26 10.95 0.50
N SER A 54 22.19 10.48 1.34
CA SER A 54 22.90 9.20 1.12
C SER A 54 22.10 7.98 1.57
N ILE A 55 20.97 8.18 2.24
CA ILE A 55 20.07 7.12 2.69
C ILE A 55 18.99 6.95 1.59
N PRO A 56 18.89 5.77 0.96
CA PRO A 56 17.90 5.55 -0.09
C PRO A 56 16.49 5.42 0.50
N GLY A 57 15.49 5.61 -0.35
CA GLY A 57 14.10 5.30 -0.05
C GLY A 57 13.22 6.50 0.29
N PHE A 58 11.93 6.24 0.27
CA PHE A 58 10.87 7.21 0.53
C PHE A 58 11.01 7.98 1.85
N PRO A 59 11.40 7.35 3.00
CA PRO A 59 11.53 8.10 4.26
C PRO A 59 12.54 9.24 4.21
N SER A 60 13.70 9.07 3.57
CA SER A 60 14.70 10.13 3.44
C SER A 60 14.25 11.25 2.50
N PHE A 61 13.56 10.92 1.41
CA PHE A 61 12.92 11.88 0.53
C PHE A 61 11.92 12.76 1.31
N MET A 62 11.06 12.15 2.13
CA MET A 62 10.10 12.86 2.97
C MET A 62 10.79 13.73 4.03
N PHE A 63 11.84 13.21 4.67
CA PHE A 63 12.60 13.98 5.65
C PHE A 63 13.21 15.26 5.04
N ILE A 64 13.90 15.13 3.91
CA ILE A 64 14.52 16.29 3.23
C ILE A 64 13.47 17.29 2.75
N SER A 65 12.31 16.79 2.27
CA SER A 65 11.23 17.65 1.75
C SER A 65 10.62 18.59 2.80
N LYS A 66 10.70 18.25 4.10
CA LYS A 66 10.28 19.14 5.20
C LYS A 66 11.02 20.47 5.20
N SER A 67 12.27 20.47 4.72
CA SER A 67 13.13 21.66 4.66
C SER A 67 12.88 22.57 3.45
N LEU A 68 11.94 22.23 2.55
CA LEU A 68 11.55 23.10 1.42
C LEU A 68 10.90 24.42 1.88
N GLY A 69 10.45 24.52 3.12
CA GLY A 69 9.91 25.74 3.73
C GLY A 69 10.91 26.53 4.58
N ASP A 70 12.13 26.03 4.76
CA ASP A 70 13.17 26.68 5.57
C ASP A 70 14.03 27.59 4.67
N ASP A 71 13.92 28.89 4.86
CA ASP A 71 14.60 29.90 4.03
C ASP A 71 16.12 29.73 3.99
N ASP A 72 16.73 29.20 5.06
CA ASP A 72 18.17 28.99 5.18
C ASP A 72 18.71 27.90 4.27
N VAL A 73 17.87 26.85 3.99
CA VAL A 73 18.33 25.61 3.32
C VAL A 73 17.37 25.11 2.22
N LYS A 74 16.26 25.82 1.94
CA LYS A 74 15.24 25.37 0.98
C LYS A 74 15.77 25.05 -0.42
N LYS A 75 16.80 25.78 -0.90
CA LYS A 75 17.42 25.54 -2.20
C LYS A 75 18.27 24.27 -2.20
N ASP A 76 19.02 24.05 -1.12
CA ASP A 76 19.82 22.83 -0.94
C ASP A 76 18.88 21.62 -0.84
N ALA A 77 17.83 21.73 -0.01
CA ALA A 77 16.80 20.70 0.11
C ALA A 77 16.13 20.39 -1.25
N ALA A 78 15.78 21.43 -2.02
CA ALA A 78 15.13 21.26 -3.33
C ALA A 78 16.01 20.51 -4.33
N LEU A 79 17.32 20.76 -4.35
CA LEU A 79 18.25 20.02 -5.21
C LEU A 79 18.35 18.55 -4.80
N LEU A 80 18.41 18.25 -3.51
CA LEU A 80 18.47 16.88 -3.00
C LEU A 80 17.15 16.13 -3.24
N VAL A 81 16.00 16.79 -3.02
CA VAL A 81 14.68 16.22 -3.36
C VAL A 81 14.59 15.88 -4.83
N ALA A 82 15.02 16.78 -5.73
CA ALA A 82 15.03 16.53 -7.17
C ALA A 82 15.93 15.35 -7.54
N GLN A 83 17.08 15.21 -6.91
CA GLN A 83 18.00 14.11 -7.14
C GLN A 83 17.39 12.77 -6.69
N LEU A 84 16.86 12.70 -5.46
CA LEU A 84 16.25 11.49 -4.94
C LEU A 84 15.05 11.04 -5.77
N ALA A 85 14.17 11.96 -6.15
CA ALA A 85 13.01 11.65 -6.98
C ALA A 85 13.38 11.03 -8.34
N LEU A 86 14.52 11.44 -8.93
CA LEU A 86 14.98 10.93 -10.22
C LEU A 86 15.77 9.62 -10.13
N THR A 87 16.22 9.23 -8.93
CA THR A 87 17.08 8.05 -8.73
C THR A 87 16.37 6.89 -8.02
N ASP A 88 15.33 7.18 -7.22
CA ASP A 88 14.60 6.16 -6.46
C ASP A 88 13.22 5.91 -7.06
N LYS A 89 13.02 4.69 -7.57
CA LYS A 89 11.76 4.24 -8.18
C LYS A 89 10.59 4.19 -7.19
N ASN A 90 10.87 4.15 -5.87
CA ASN A 90 9.85 4.10 -4.83
C ASN A 90 9.31 5.47 -4.44
N THR A 91 9.83 6.55 -5.03
CA THR A 91 9.32 7.91 -4.83
C THR A 91 8.18 8.19 -5.81
N SER A 92 6.99 7.70 -5.49
CA SER A 92 5.76 7.92 -6.28
C SER A 92 4.59 8.30 -5.37
N GLY A 93 3.51 8.79 -5.97
CA GLY A 93 2.26 9.08 -5.28
C GLY A 93 1.93 10.56 -5.13
N PRO A 94 0.74 10.86 -4.58
CA PRO A 94 0.23 12.23 -4.46
C PRO A 94 1.12 13.14 -3.62
N GLU A 95 1.72 12.62 -2.54
CA GLU A 95 2.66 13.38 -1.70
C GLU A 95 3.92 13.77 -2.49
N VAL A 96 4.49 12.83 -3.23
CA VAL A 96 5.66 13.09 -4.08
C VAL A 96 5.33 14.12 -5.14
N ARG A 97 4.18 14.01 -5.82
CA ARG A 97 3.72 15.00 -6.80
C ARG A 97 3.61 16.40 -6.20
N ALA A 98 3.00 16.52 -5.02
CA ALA A 98 2.86 17.80 -4.32
C ALA A 98 4.22 18.40 -3.93
N ILE A 99 5.16 17.56 -3.49
CA ILE A 99 6.52 17.95 -3.15
C ILE A 99 7.28 18.43 -4.41
N LEU A 100 7.24 17.66 -5.50
CA LEU A 100 7.93 18.03 -6.75
C LEU A 100 7.37 19.32 -7.36
N THR A 101 6.06 19.53 -7.29
CA THR A 101 5.42 20.77 -7.72
C THR A 101 5.98 21.99 -6.97
N ARG A 102 6.25 21.86 -5.67
CA ARG A 102 6.90 22.92 -4.86
C ARG A 102 8.40 23.02 -5.09
N THR A 103 9.06 21.92 -5.45
CA THR A 103 10.50 21.84 -5.66
C THR A 103 10.94 22.53 -6.94
N ILE A 104 10.21 22.34 -8.05
CA ILE A 104 10.56 22.86 -9.38
C ILE A 104 10.82 24.37 -9.37
N PRO A 105 9.96 25.24 -8.80
CA PRO A 105 10.21 26.68 -8.72
C PRO A 105 11.47 27.06 -7.93
N LEU A 106 11.83 26.28 -6.89
CA LEU A 106 12.99 26.56 -6.04
C LEU A 106 14.34 26.32 -6.71
N ILE A 107 14.37 25.38 -7.67
CA ILE A 107 15.57 25.03 -8.44
C ILE A 107 15.62 25.73 -9.80
N ASN A 108 14.56 26.45 -10.20
CA ASN A 108 14.49 27.15 -11.47
C ASN A 108 15.49 28.31 -11.52
N GLY A 109 16.54 28.16 -12.34
CA GLY A 109 17.60 29.17 -12.48
C GLY A 109 18.60 28.84 -13.58
N LYS A 110 19.46 29.83 -13.92
CA LYS A 110 20.56 29.63 -14.88
C LYS A 110 21.47 28.51 -14.38
N GLY A 111 21.63 27.46 -15.17
CA GLY A 111 22.45 26.28 -14.83
C GLY A 111 21.63 25.02 -14.49
N ASN A 112 20.36 25.13 -14.08
CA ASN A 112 19.53 23.98 -13.68
C ASN A 112 18.46 23.59 -14.71
N ALA A 113 18.44 24.21 -15.89
CA ALA A 113 17.40 23.99 -16.90
C ALA A 113 17.24 22.50 -17.28
N ALA A 114 18.33 21.78 -17.41
CA ALA A 114 18.29 20.34 -17.71
C ALA A 114 17.67 19.51 -16.57
N LEU A 115 17.97 19.85 -15.32
CA LEU A 115 17.40 19.20 -14.13
C LEU A 115 15.90 19.53 -14.01
N VAL A 116 15.51 20.78 -14.20
CA VAL A 116 14.10 21.22 -14.22
C VAL A 116 13.31 20.46 -15.25
N ASN A 117 13.83 20.34 -16.49
CA ASN A 117 13.16 19.58 -17.55
C ASN A 117 13.01 18.09 -17.19
N LYS A 118 14.06 17.44 -16.67
CA LYS A 118 14.00 16.05 -16.24
C LYS A 118 12.95 15.86 -15.13
N LEU A 119 12.94 16.74 -14.14
CA LEU A 119 12.02 16.66 -13.00
C LEU A 119 10.58 16.94 -13.43
N THR A 120 10.35 17.87 -14.37
CA THR A 120 9.02 18.16 -14.92
C THR A 120 8.49 16.94 -15.69
N ASN A 121 9.33 16.32 -16.55
CA ASN A 121 8.94 15.12 -17.27
C ASN A 121 8.65 13.95 -16.31
N HIS A 122 9.46 13.80 -15.28
CA HIS A 122 9.23 12.80 -14.23
C HIS A 122 7.89 13.04 -13.51
N LEU A 123 7.62 14.29 -13.09
CA LEU A 123 6.35 14.66 -12.46
C LEU A 123 5.13 14.34 -13.36
N ILE A 124 5.25 14.59 -14.67
CA ILE A 124 4.19 14.27 -15.63
C ILE A 124 3.99 12.74 -15.76
N SER A 125 5.06 11.95 -15.67
CA SER A 125 5.01 10.48 -15.81
C SER A 125 4.54 9.77 -14.53
N LEU A 126 4.56 10.43 -13.37
CA LEU A 126 4.13 9.82 -12.10
C LEU A 126 2.64 9.48 -12.14
N PRO A 127 2.22 8.30 -11.65
CA PRO A 127 0.81 7.96 -11.47
C PRO A 127 0.12 8.98 -10.54
N ASN A 128 -1.16 9.21 -10.76
CA ASN A 128 -1.92 10.16 -9.95
C ASN A 128 -2.30 9.59 -8.58
N ASP A 129 -2.61 8.29 -8.53
CA ASP A 129 -3.28 7.65 -7.39
C ASP A 129 -2.46 6.50 -6.78
N ASP A 130 -1.27 6.20 -7.30
CA ASP A 130 -0.40 5.14 -6.81
C ASP A 130 0.80 5.72 -6.07
N GLY A 131 1.14 5.13 -4.92
CA GLY A 131 2.26 5.51 -4.09
C GLY A 131 1.88 5.85 -2.66
N PHE A 132 2.84 6.42 -1.92
CA PHE A 132 2.62 6.75 -0.51
C PHE A 132 1.74 7.98 -0.33
N VAL A 133 0.82 7.87 0.63
CA VAL A 133 0.01 8.98 1.16
C VAL A 133 0.34 9.20 2.63
N ASN A 134 0.27 10.45 3.07
CA ASN A 134 0.48 10.81 4.46
C ASN A 134 -0.82 10.63 5.25
N LEU A 135 -0.82 9.77 6.25
CA LEU A 135 -1.97 9.53 7.12
C LEU A 135 -2.10 10.55 8.26
N PHE A 136 -1.07 11.35 8.52
CA PHE A 136 -1.12 12.38 9.56
C PHE A 136 -0.43 13.67 9.07
N ASN A 137 -1.21 14.72 8.92
CA ASN A 137 -0.78 16.00 8.36
C ASN A 137 0.05 16.87 9.33
N GLY A 138 0.25 16.43 10.58
CA GLY A 138 0.98 17.16 11.63
C GLY A 138 0.21 18.34 12.25
N LYS A 139 -1.05 18.59 11.87
CA LYS A 139 -1.81 19.78 12.28
C LYS A 139 -3.10 19.45 13.03
N ASP A 140 -3.81 18.41 12.59
CA ASP A 140 -5.10 18.00 13.14
C ASP A 140 -5.32 16.49 12.96
N LEU A 141 -6.49 15.99 13.38
CA LEU A 141 -6.86 14.58 13.30
C LEU A 141 -7.61 14.22 11.99
N SER A 142 -7.51 15.04 10.94
CA SER A 142 -8.13 14.73 9.64
C SER A 142 -7.62 13.39 9.10
N GLY A 143 -8.52 12.55 8.59
CA GLY A 143 -8.23 11.20 8.14
C GLY A 143 -8.26 10.13 9.23
N TRP A 144 -8.50 10.54 10.49
CA TRP A 144 -8.65 9.66 11.65
C TRP A 144 -10.03 9.79 12.29
N LYS A 145 -10.52 8.70 12.85
CA LYS A 145 -11.76 8.64 13.62
C LYS A 145 -11.62 7.73 14.85
N GLY A 146 -12.50 7.93 15.82
CA GLY A 146 -12.59 7.06 17.00
C GLY A 146 -13.05 5.67 16.60
N LEU A 147 -12.47 4.64 17.22
CA LEU A 147 -12.86 3.26 16.98
C LEU A 147 -14.30 3.00 17.45
N VAL A 148 -15.10 2.36 16.61
CA VAL A 148 -16.40 1.78 16.99
C VAL A 148 -16.27 0.27 16.93
N ALA A 149 -16.23 -0.40 18.06
CA ALA A 149 -16.22 -1.85 18.19
C ALA A 149 -15.24 -2.57 17.22
N ASN A 150 -15.18 -3.87 17.24
CA ASN A 150 -14.45 -4.68 16.28
C ASN A 150 -15.21 -4.81 14.93
N PRO A 151 -14.57 -5.25 13.84
CA PRO A 151 -15.20 -5.34 12.53
C PRO A 151 -16.46 -6.21 12.49
N ILE A 152 -16.51 -7.29 13.25
CA ILE A 152 -17.68 -8.20 13.30
C ILE A 152 -18.88 -7.50 13.91
N GLU A 153 -18.69 -6.80 15.02
CA GLU A 153 -19.77 -6.08 15.70
C GLU A 153 -20.23 -4.87 14.88
N ARG A 154 -19.29 -4.14 14.23
CA ARG A 154 -19.65 -3.04 13.33
C ARG A 154 -20.55 -3.50 12.17
N ASN A 155 -20.28 -4.67 11.59
CA ASN A 155 -21.07 -5.20 10.49
C ASN A 155 -22.49 -5.62 10.86
N LYS A 156 -22.79 -5.76 12.17
CA LYS A 156 -24.14 -6.04 12.66
C LYS A 156 -24.98 -4.77 12.89
N MET A 157 -24.33 -3.62 12.95
CA MET A 157 -24.99 -2.35 13.22
C MET A 157 -25.78 -1.87 11.99
N THR A 158 -26.94 -1.30 12.22
CA THR A 158 -27.63 -0.49 11.23
C THR A 158 -26.84 0.78 10.93
N ILE A 159 -27.08 1.41 9.78
CA ILE A 159 -26.41 2.68 9.40
C ILE A 159 -26.59 3.74 10.49
N GLY A 160 -27.80 3.88 11.07
CA GLY A 160 -28.07 4.86 12.10
C GLY A 160 -27.34 4.57 13.42
N GLU A 161 -27.26 3.29 13.83
CA GLU A 161 -26.50 2.89 15.01
C GLU A 161 -25.01 3.15 14.85
N LEU A 162 -24.46 2.79 13.67
CA LEU A 162 -23.06 3.04 13.38
C LEU A 162 -22.73 4.53 13.37
N GLN A 163 -23.54 5.38 12.73
CA GLN A 163 -23.34 6.83 12.71
C GLN A 163 -23.41 7.43 14.12
N ALA A 164 -24.37 7.00 14.95
CA ALA A 164 -24.48 7.47 16.32
C ALA A 164 -23.29 7.02 17.19
N ALA A 165 -22.78 5.80 16.96
CA ALA A 165 -21.59 5.29 17.65
C ALA A 165 -20.31 6.02 17.18
N GLU A 166 -20.15 6.27 15.88
CA GLU A 166 -19.02 7.04 15.34
C GLU A 166 -18.99 8.48 15.87
N TYR A 167 -20.15 9.13 15.98
CA TYR A 167 -20.22 10.45 16.57
C TYR A 167 -19.65 10.46 18.00
N ARG A 168 -20.09 9.52 18.86
CA ARG A 168 -19.59 9.41 20.25
C ARG A 168 -18.11 9.06 20.29
N ALA A 169 -17.66 8.12 19.46
CA ALA A 169 -16.27 7.72 19.38
C ALA A 169 -15.36 8.89 18.95
N ASN A 170 -15.81 9.70 18.00
CA ASN A 170 -15.08 10.89 17.55
C ASN A 170 -15.01 11.99 18.64
N GLU A 171 -16.06 12.19 19.43
CA GLU A 171 -16.05 13.10 20.58
C GLU A 171 -15.04 12.64 21.64
N GLN A 172 -14.95 11.33 21.89
CA GLN A 172 -13.96 10.77 22.82
C GLN A 172 -12.54 10.88 22.25
N MET A 173 -12.35 10.53 20.98
CA MET A 173 -11.06 10.65 20.28
C MET A 173 -10.45 12.05 20.45
N ARG A 174 -11.24 13.11 20.25
CA ARG A 174 -10.77 14.50 20.38
C ARG A 174 -10.31 14.89 21.78
N LYS A 175 -10.71 14.15 22.81
CA LYS A 175 -10.24 14.37 24.20
C LYS A 175 -8.91 13.67 24.46
N ASP A 176 -8.71 12.52 23.85
CA ASP A 176 -7.62 11.60 24.18
C ASP A 176 -6.47 11.63 23.19
N TRP A 177 -6.74 12.02 21.96
CA TRP A 177 -5.76 12.12 20.89
C TRP A 177 -5.66 13.57 20.39
N GLN A 178 -4.45 14.04 20.21
CA GLN A 178 -4.17 15.43 19.80
C GLN A 178 -3.06 15.50 18.75
N ALA A 179 -3.21 16.43 17.82
CA ALA A 179 -2.11 16.89 17.01
C ALA A 179 -1.36 18.00 17.76
N LYS A 180 -0.17 17.72 18.23
CA LYS A 180 0.64 18.66 19.02
C LYS A 180 2.10 18.68 18.52
N GLU A 181 2.59 19.85 18.15
CA GLU A 181 3.97 20.04 17.71
C GLU A 181 4.38 19.09 16.55
N GLY A 182 3.46 18.84 15.62
CA GLY A 182 3.67 17.91 14.51
C GLY A 182 3.60 16.43 14.87
N LEU A 183 3.21 16.10 16.10
CA LEU A 183 3.05 14.74 16.59
C LEU A 183 1.58 14.40 16.75
N LEU A 184 1.22 13.17 16.46
CA LEU A 184 -0.03 12.55 16.87
C LEU A 184 0.21 11.95 18.26
N ALA A 185 -0.39 12.58 19.29
CA ALA A 185 -0.15 12.28 20.69
C ALA A 185 -1.38 11.65 21.34
N TYR A 186 -1.18 10.52 22.01
CA TYR A 186 -2.15 9.86 22.87
C TYR A 186 -1.85 10.20 24.34
N ASN A 187 -2.88 10.60 25.09
CA ASN A 187 -2.74 11.11 26.47
C ASN A 187 -2.79 10.02 27.56
N GLY A 188 -2.89 8.75 27.18
CA GLY A 188 -2.97 7.63 28.12
C GLY A 188 -4.40 7.28 28.57
N HIS A 189 -5.43 7.89 27.99
CA HIS A 189 -6.84 7.64 28.33
C HIS A 189 -7.67 7.35 27.07
N GLY A 190 -8.82 6.69 27.24
CA GLY A 190 -9.79 6.47 26.16
C GLY A 190 -9.48 5.30 25.25
N GLU A 191 -9.96 5.39 24.01
CA GLU A 191 -10.06 4.29 23.07
C GLU A 191 -9.12 4.47 21.88
N ASN A 192 -8.92 3.39 21.13
CA ASN A 192 -8.14 3.37 19.89
C ASN A 192 -8.68 4.35 18.84
N ILE A 193 -7.80 4.79 17.97
CA ILE A 193 -8.19 5.53 16.76
C ILE A 193 -7.91 4.72 15.52
N VAL A 194 -8.67 4.99 14.47
CA VAL A 194 -8.59 4.26 13.20
C VAL A 194 -8.54 5.22 12.03
N THR A 195 -7.93 4.79 10.94
CA THR A 195 -8.01 5.52 9.67
C THR A 195 -9.45 5.55 9.16
N GLU A 196 -9.86 6.65 8.52
CA GLU A 196 -11.17 6.71 7.84
C GLU A 196 -11.25 5.69 6.71
N LYS A 197 -10.17 5.57 5.92
CA LYS A 197 -10.04 4.63 4.82
C LYS A 197 -9.68 3.24 5.32
N LYS A 198 -10.20 2.21 4.65
CA LYS A 198 -9.85 0.81 4.84
C LYS A 198 -8.76 0.39 3.86
N TYR A 199 -7.81 -0.42 4.31
CA TYR A 199 -6.66 -0.90 3.55
C TYR A 199 -6.68 -2.44 3.48
N GLY A 200 -6.31 -2.98 2.31
CA GLY A 200 -6.12 -4.42 2.08
C GLY A 200 -4.64 -4.81 2.17
N ASN A 201 -3.97 -4.82 1.03
CA ASN A 201 -2.52 -5.00 0.96
C ASN A 201 -1.87 -3.63 1.00
N PHE A 202 -0.89 -3.46 1.88
CA PHE A 202 -0.25 -2.16 2.05
C PHE A 202 1.15 -2.25 2.60
N GLU A 203 1.89 -1.20 2.40
CA GLU A 203 3.18 -0.88 2.99
C GLU A 203 3.00 0.35 3.87
N LEU A 204 3.46 0.30 5.11
CA LEU A 204 3.26 1.33 6.13
C LEU A 204 4.60 1.68 6.77
N TYR A 205 4.95 2.97 6.74
CA TYR A 205 6.00 3.54 7.57
C TYR A 205 5.37 4.35 8.68
N LEU A 206 5.89 4.22 9.89
CA LEU A 206 5.56 5.11 10.99
C LEU A 206 6.68 5.16 12.03
N ASP A 207 6.90 6.35 12.59
CA ASP A 207 7.71 6.49 13.78
C ASP A 207 6.82 6.49 15.02
N TRP A 208 7.27 5.80 16.05
CA TRP A 208 6.58 5.73 17.34
C TRP A 208 7.54 5.94 18.50
N LYS A 209 6.99 6.46 19.60
CA LYS A 209 7.70 6.65 20.87
C LYS A 209 6.73 6.42 22.02
N ILE A 210 7.15 5.65 23.01
CA ILE A 210 6.41 5.38 24.25
C ILE A 210 7.20 5.81 25.48
N THR A 211 6.52 5.92 26.59
CA THR A 211 7.10 6.20 27.92
C THR A 211 7.37 4.89 28.69
N GLU A 212 7.96 5.02 29.88
CA GLU A 212 8.16 3.89 30.79
C GLU A 212 6.87 3.11 31.04
N LYS A 213 6.97 1.80 31.13
CA LYS A 213 5.85 0.84 31.22
C LYS A 213 4.86 0.91 30.05
N GLY A 214 5.29 1.56 28.96
CA GLY A 214 4.47 1.75 27.76
C GLY A 214 4.00 0.43 27.15
N ASP A 215 2.77 0.47 26.65
CA ASP A 215 2.15 -0.60 25.86
C ASP A 215 1.32 0.07 24.77
N ALA A 216 1.45 -0.42 23.56
CA ALA A 216 0.74 0.07 22.39
C ALA A 216 0.77 -0.99 21.29
N GLY A 217 0.14 -0.72 20.16
CA GLY A 217 0.19 -1.61 19.01
C GLY A 217 -0.39 -0.98 17.77
N ILE A 218 -0.06 -1.58 16.64
CA ILE A 218 -0.64 -1.23 15.35
C ILE A 218 -1.52 -2.40 14.90
N TYR A 219 -2.84 -2.16 14.83
CA TYR A 219 -3.74 -3.16 14.31
C TYR A 219 -3.77 -3.08 12.79
N LEU A 220 -3.70 -4.22 12.16
CA LEU A 220 -3.68 -4.33 10.71
C LEU A 220 -4.99 -4.98 10.28
N ARG A 221 -5.71 -4.34 9.36
CA ARG A 221 -6.97 -4.86 8.84
C ARG A 221 -7.96 -5.23 9.97
N GLY A 222 -8.07 -4.33 10.96
CA GLY A 222 -9.00 -4.45 12.08
C GLY A 222 -8.69 -5.57 13.08
N SER A 223 -7.54 -6.25 12.97
CA SER A 223 -7.11 -7.31 13.89
C SER A 223 -5.88 -6.89 14.69
N PRO A 224 -5.78 -7.17 16.01
CA PRO A 224 -4.58 -6.90 16.81
C PRO A 224 -3.47 -7.90 16.53
N GLN A 225 -2.22 -7.60 16.72
CA GLN A 225 -1.52 -6.33 16.54
C GLN A 225 -0.02 -6.60 16.26
N VAL A 226 0.62 -5.66 15.58
CA VAL A 226 2.08 -5.51 15.66
C VAL A 226 2.38 -4.83 16.99
N GLN A 227 3.01 -5.55 17.91
CA GLN A 227 3.19 -5.14 19.30
C GLN A 227 4.21 -4.01 19.45
N ILE A 228 3.92 -3.05 20.32
CA ILE A 228 4.82 -2.03 20.84
C ILE A 228 4.78 -2.09 22.36
N TRP A 229 5.92 -2.26 23.02
CA TRP A 229 5.98 -2.27 24.48
C TRP A 229 7.32 -1.87 25.06
N ASP A 230 7.31 -1.53 26.33
CA ASP A 230 8.52 -1.39 27.12
C ASP A 230 9.07 -2.77 27.48
N SER A 231 10.22 -3.10 26.90
CA SER A 231 10.90 -4.39 27.09
C SER A 231 11.33 -4.68 28.55
N SER A 232 11.28 -3.68 29.45
CA SER A 232 11.53 -3.88 30.87
C SER A 232 10.39 -4.61 31.58
N ARG A 233 9.18 -4.68 30.99
CA ARG A 233 7.97 -5.34 31.50
C ARG A 233 8.06 -6.86 31.32
N LYS A 234 8.97 -7.49 32.07
CA LYS A 234 9.22 -8.93 31.98
C LYS A 234 8.04 -9.79 32.43
N GLU A 235 7.19 -9.25 33.29
CA GLU A 235 5.98 -9.90 33.80
C GLU A 235 4.93 -10.22 32.72
N VAL A 236 4.94 -9.48 31.61
CA VAL A 236 4.08 -9.73 30.44
C VAL A 236 4.82 -10.35 29.26
N GLY A 237 6.11 -10.67 29.43
CA GLY A 237 6.92 -11.27 28.36
C GLY A 237 7.54 -10.27 27.40
N ALA A 238 7.54 -8.97 27.71
CA ALA A 238 7.98 -7.89 26.82
C ALA A 238 9.48 -7.86 26.52
N GLN A 239 10.29 -8.62 27.26
CA GLN A 239 11.77 -8.70 27.06
C GLN A 239 12.18 -9.18 25.66
N VAL A 240 11.25 -9.72 24.89
CA VAL A 240 11.52 -10.14 23.50
C VAL A 240 11.58 -8.95 22.53
N GLY A 241 11.12 -7.75 22.94
CA GLY A 241 11.05 -6.55 22.13
C GLY A 241 9.75 -6.41 21.33
N SER A 242 9.63 -5.28 20.62
CA SER A 242 8.48 -4.92 19.81
C SER A 242 8.52 -5.54 18.41
N GLY A 243 7.42 -5.43 17.66
CA GLY A 243 7.32 -5.82 16.24
C GLY A 243 6.84 -7.25 16.01
N GLY A 244 6.60 -8.05 17.07
CA GLY A 244 5.96 -9.36 16.95
C GLY A 244 4.45 -9.26 16.72
N LEU A 245 3.85 -10.33 16.19
CA LEU A 245 2.39 -10.46 16.02
C LEU A 245 1.77 -11.07 17.28
N TYR A 246 1.74 -10.29 18.35
CA TYR A 246 1.50 -10.76 19.72
C TYR A 246 0.29 -11.68 19.89
N ASN A 247 -0.79 -11.40 19.18
CA ASN A 247 -2.06 -12.11 19.32
C ASN A 247 -2.18 -13.36 18.44
N ASN A 248 -1.17 -13.72 17.65
CA ASN A 248 -1.14 -14.98 16.95
C ASN A 248 -1.07 -16.16 17.92
N LEU A 249 -1.85 -17.21 17.65
CA LEU A 249 -1.89 -18.45 18.45
C LEU A 249 -1.31 -19.64 17.71
N LYS A 250 -1.60 -19.75 16.41
CA LYS A 250 -1.17 -20.88 15.55
C LYS A 250 0.16 -20.58 14.84
N ASN A 251 0.41 -19.31 14.54
CA ASN A 251 1.60 -18.85 13.85
C ASN A 251 2.56 -18.10 14.79
N LYS A 252 3.76 -17.79 14.29
CA LYS A 252 4.77 -17.07 15.09
C LYS A 252 4.20 -15.77 15.63
N SER A 253 4.39 -15.53 16.94
CA SER A 253 3.90 -14.31 17.63
C SER A 253 5.03 -13.42 18.16
N LYS A 254 6.23 -13.98 18.35
CA LYS A 254 7.39 -13.28 18.89
C LYS A 254 8.26 -12.72 17.78
N PRO A 255 8.92 -11.57 18.01
CA PRO A 255 9.89 -11.04 17.07
C PRO A 255 11.10 -11.96 16.93
N LEU A 256 11.76 -11.92 15.77
CA LEU A 256 12.99 -12.68 15.46
C LEU A 256 14.22 -12.13 16.17
N ALA A 257 14.23 -10.84 16.48
CA ALA A 257 15.33 -10.13 17.12
C ALA A 257 14.80 -8.99 17.99
N TYR A 258 15.55 -8.61 19.01
CA TYR A 258 15.36 -7.38 19.76
C TYR A 258 15.95 -6.21 18.96
N ALA A 259 15.14 -5.22 18.68
CA ALA A 259 15.54 -4.08 17.83
C ALA A 259 15.05 -2.73 18.34
N ASP A 260 14.48 -2.67 19.54
CA ASP A 260 13.95 -1.42 20.13
C ASP A 260 15.10 -0.48 20.50
N ASN A 261 14.90 0.81 20.29
CA ASN A 261 15.69 1.87 20.90
C ASN A 261 15.29 2.02 22.37
N LYS A 262 16.04 2.83 23.12
CA LYS A 262 15.75 3.04 24.55
C LYS A 262 14.37 3.71 24.72
N ILE A 263 13.73 3.42 25.85
CA ILE A 263 12.45 4.04 26.20
C ILE A 263 12.59 5.57 26.18
N GLY A 264 11.60 6.23 25.57
CA GLY A 264 11.62 7.67 25.34
C GLY A 264 12.33 8.11 24.06
N GLU A 265 13.03 7.21 23.37
CA GLU A 265 13.60 7.47 22.05
C GLU A 265 12.60 7.06 20.94
N TRP A 266 12.75 7.63 19.76
CA TRP A 266 11.96 7.28 18.59
C TRP A 266 12.38 5.94 18.02
N ASN A 267 11.40 5.16 17.61
CA ASN A 267 11.54 3.93 16.84
C ASN A 267 10.81 4.09 15.50
N ASN A 268 11.25 3.37 14.48
CA ASN A 268 10.63 3.32 13.17
C ASN A 268 10.13 1.91 12.87
N PHE A 269 8.86 1.80 12.47
CA PHE A 269 8.33 0.61 11.83
C PHE A 269 8.25 0.79 10.32
N HIS A 270 8.64 -0.26 9.61
CA HIS A 270 8.28 -0.50 8.23
C HIS A 270 7.51 -1.83 8.21
N ILE A 271 6.21 -1.77 7.92
CA ILE A 271 5.28 -2.90 7.94
C ILE A 271 4.79 -3.15 6.52
N ILE A 272 4.87 -4.40 6.07
CA ILE A 272 4.37 -4.83 4.77
C ILE A 272 3.32 -5.92 5.02
N MET A 273 2.09 -5.68 4.56
CA MET A 273 1.00 -6.64 4.61
C MET A 273 0.57 -7.02 3.20
N LYS A 274 0.76 -8.31 2.85
CA LYS A 274 0.38 -8.88 1.55
C LYS A 274 -0.46 -10.15 1.77
N GLY A 275 -1.71 -10.14 1.31
CA GLY A 275 -2.66 -11.19 1.66
C GLY A 275 -2.81 -11.30 3.18
N ASP A 276 -2.61 -12.48 3.73
CA ASP A 276 -2.59 -12.75 5.16
C ASP A 276 -1.19 -12.66 5.79
N LYS A 277 -0.16 -12.29 5.02
CA LYS A 277 1.23 -12.29 5.45
C LYS A 277 1.70 -10.90 5.88
N VAL A 278 2.40 -10.87 6.99
CA VAL A 278 2.98 -9.64 7.56
C VAL A 278 4.50 -9.79 7.66
N THR A 279 5.21 -8.77 7.18
CA THR A 279 6.64 -8.58 7.40
C THR A 279 6.83 -7.26 8.14
N VAL A 280 7.64 -7.25 9.18
CA VAL A 280 7.92 -6.06 9.99
C VAL A 280 9.42 -5.87 10.13
N TYR A 281 9.85 -4.66 9.81
CA TYR A 281 11.18 -4.15 10.17
C TYR A 281 11.01 -3.13 11.31
N LEU A 282 11.75 -3.30 12.37
CA LEU A 282 11.88 -2.34 13.47
C LEU A 282 13.28 -1.72 13.42
N ASN A 283 13.34 -0.42 13.27
CA ASN A 283 14.61 0.31 13.14
C ASN A 283 15.52 -0.25 12.03
N GLY A 284 14.90 -0.74 10.92
CA GLY A 284 15.58 -1.36 9.79
C GLY A 284 16.05 -2.81 10.02
N ILE A 285 15.72 -3.41 11.17
CA ILE A 285 16.03 -4.82 11.49
C ILE A 285 14.77 -5.65 11.26
N LEU A 286 14.87 -6.74 10.51
CA LEU A 286 13.76 -7.68 10.27
C LEU A 286 13.38 -8.38 11.59
N VAL A 287 12.19 -8.11 12.09
CA VAL A 287 11.67 -8.68 13.35
C VAL A 287 10.50 -9.64 13.15
N THR A 288 9.77 -9.52 12.05
CA THR A 288 8.73 -10.47 11.64
C THR A 288 8.87 -10.70 10.14
N ASP A 289 8.99 -11.95 9.71
CA ASP A 289 9.27 -12.33 8.32
C ASP A 289 8.15 -13.18 7.75
N ASN A 290 7.33 -12.57 6.89
CA ASN A 290 6.28 -13.22 6.10
C ASN A 290 5.38 -14.16 6.93
N VAL A 291 4.98 -13.73 8.12
CA VAL A 291 4.19 -14.52 9.07
C VAL A 291 2.70 -14.35 8.78
N THR A 292 1.95 -15.46 8.78
CA THR A 292 0.48 -15.41 8.70
C THR A 292 -0.09 -14.63 9.89
N PHE A 293 -0.92 -13.62 9.58
CA PHE A 293 -1.62 -12.82 10.56
C PHE A 293 -3.02 -13.37 10.77
N GLU A 294 -3.35 -13.68 12.01
CA GLU A 294 -4.58 -14.38 12.36
C GLU A 294 -5.73 -13.39 12.63
N ASN A 295 -6.93 -13.78 12.23
CA ASN A 295 -8.14 -13.07 12.65
C ASN A 295 -8.36 -13.29 14.16
N TYR A 296 -8.17 -12.24 14.93
CA TYR A 296 -8.33 -12.29 16.39
C TYR A 296 -9.79 -12.48 16.82
N TRP A 297 -10.71 -11.86 16.08
CA TRP A 297 -12.12 -11.78 16.44
C TRP A 297 -12.90 -13.04 16.03
N ASP A 298 -12.43 -13.75 14.99
CA ASP A 298 -12.92 -15.07 14.60
C ASP A 298 -11.75 -15.96 14.15
N ARG A 299 -11.28 -16.79 15.04
CA ARG A 299 -10.11 -17.66 14.84
C ARG A 299 -10.29 -18.76 13.79
N ASN A 300 -11.51 -18.97 13.31
CA ASN A 300 -11.82 -19.94 12.27
C ASN A 300 -11.98 -19.30 10.89
N SER A 301 -12.05 -18.00 10.81
CA SER A 301 -12.16 -17.23 9.58
C SER A 301 -10.82 -16.62 9.17
N PRO A 302 -10.59 -16.37 7.86
CA PRO A 302 -9.43 -15.63 7.39
C PRO A 302 -9.45 -14.19 7.94
N ILE A 303 -8.30 -13.52 7.85
CA ILE A 303 -8.23 -12.08 8.12
C ILE A 303 -9.14 -11.32 7.14
N PHE A 304 -9.73 -10.20 7.58
CA PHE A 304 -10.57 -9.36 6.72
C PHE A 304 -9.81 -8.90 5.47
N ASP A 305 -10.48 -8.87 4.31
CA ASP A 305 -9.86 -8.46 3.05
C ASP A 305 -9.39 -7.01 3.07
N LYS A 306 -10.21 -6.12 3.62
CA LYS A 306 -9.90 -4.70 3.85
C LYS A 306 -10.51 -4.26 5.17
N GLU A 307 -9.70 -3.60 6.02
CA GLU A 307 -10.16 -2.92 7.22
C GLU A 307 -9.22 -1.75 7.56
N GLN A 308 -9.58 -1.00 8.57
CA GLN A 308 -8.85 0.18 9.01
C GLN A 308 -7.49 -0.20 9.60
N ILE A 309 -6.53 0.70 9.50
CA ILE A 309 -5.31 0.69 10.30
C ILE A 309 -5.67 1.37 11.62
N GLU A 310 -5.25 0.77 12.74
CA GLU A 310 -5.67 1.19 14.07
C GLU A 310 -4.46 1.41 14.96
N LEU A 311 -4.44 2.53 15.68
CA LEU A 311 -3.44 2.82 16.71
C LEU A 311 -4.06 2.52 18.08
N GLN A 312 -3.40 1.64 18.82
CA GLN A 312 -3.91 1.18 20.11
C GLN A 312 -3.71 2.23 21.20
N ALA A 313 -4.76 2.43 21.99
CA ALA A 313 -4.78 3.16 23.24
C ALA A 313 -4.64 2.17 24.42
N HIS A 314 -3.55 2.23 25.19
CA HIS A 314 -3.31 1.29 26.27
C HIS A 314 -2.73 1.97 27.53
N GLN A 315 -3.47 2.92 28.09
CA GLN A 315 -3.23 3.55 29.40
C GLN A 315 -1.85 4.19 29.63
N THR A 316 -1.03 4.34 28.58
CA THR A 316 0.28 4.97 28.64
C THR A 316 0.46 5.94 27.49
N LEU A 317 1.28 6.98 27.69
CA LEU A 317 1.54 7.98 26.67
C LEU A 317 2.21 7.32 25.44
N ALA A 318 1.69 7.63 24.26
CA ALA A 318 2.29 7.22 22.99
C ALA A 318 2.28 8.38 22.01
N TYR A 319 3.33 8.45 21.19
CA TYR A 319 3.52 9.49 20.20
C TYR A 319 3.84 8.86 18.87
N TYR A 320 3.23 9.40 17.81
CA TYR A 320 3.45 8.95 16.44
C TYR A 320 3.75 10.12 15.52
N ARG A 321 4.53 9.87 14.46
CA ARG A 321 4.82 10.83 13.39
C ARG A 321 5.22 10.07 12.12
N ASN A 322 5.38 10.76 11.01
CA ASN A 322 5.84 10.16 9.75
C ASN A 322 5.03 8.91 9.36
N ILE A 323 3.70 9.03 9.41
CA ILE A 323 2.79 7.92 9.16
C ILE A 323 2.43 7.94 7.67
N TYR A 324 3.04 7.04 6.89
CA TYR A 324 2.85 6.97 5.45
C TYR A 324 2.40 5.57 5.06
N VAL A 325 1.36 5.50 4.23
CA VAL A 325 0.85 4.22 3.72
C VAL A 325 0.83 4.23 2.19
N ARG A 326 1.19 3.12 1.59
CA ARG A 326 1.02 2.83 0.17
C ARG A 326 0.17 1.55 0.05
N GLU A 327 -0.90 1.60 -0.74
CA GLU A 327 -1.59 0.36 -1.11
C GLU A 327 -0.69 -0.40 -2.08
N ILE A 328 -0.50 -1.69 -1.83
CA ILE A 328 0.29 -2.56 -2.70
C ILE A 328 -0.64 -3.10 -3.77
N PRO A 329 -0.40 -2.79 -5.04
CA PRO A 329 -1.14 -3.36 -6.15
C PRO A 329 -1.06 -4.89 -6.16
N LEU A 330 -2.09 -5.55 -6.66
CA LEU A 330 -2.16 -7.02 -6.68
C LEU A 330 -1.04 -7.66 -7.50
N ASP A 331 -0.57 -6.99 -8.53
CA ASP A 331 0.56 -7.39 -9.35
C ASP A 331 1.91 -7.40 -8.59
N GLU A 332 2.13 -6.46 -7.68
CA GLU A 332 3.30 -6.48 -6.79
C GLU A 332 3.29 -7.65 -5.78
N ILE A 333 2.13 -8.27 -5.54
CA ILE A 333 2.02 -9.39 -4.60
C ILE A 333 2.51 -10.69 -5.23
N THR A 334 2.29 -10.83 -6.52
CA THR A 334 2.67 -12.03 -7.27
C THR A 334 4.17 -12.15 -7.52
N THR A 335 4.93 -11.05 -7.43
CA THR A 335 6.38 -11.03 -7.68
C THR A 335 7.26 -11.38 -6.47
N VAL A 336 6.73 -11.46 -5.24
CA VAL A 336 7.52 -11.71 -4.00
C VAL A 336 7.37 -13.13 -3.45
N GLY A 337 6.78 -14.05 -4.20
CA GLY A 337 6.70 -15.48 -3.84
C GLY A 337 7.90 -16.34 -4.25
N VAL A 338 8.96 -15.76 -4.79
CA VAL A 338 10.20 -16.50 -5.11
C VAL A 338 11.28 -16.12 -4.12
N ALA A 339 11.32 -16.83 -2.98
CA ALA A 339 12.50 -16.90 -2.14
C ALA A 339 13.69 -17.34 -3.01
N GLU A 340 14.84 -16.67 -2.86
CA GLU A 340 16.11 -17.11 -3.41
C GLU A 340 16.34 -18.60 -3.09
N LYS A 341 15.98 -19.46 -4.04
CA LYS A 341 16.55 -20.79 -4.11
C LYS A 341 17.82 -20.70 -4.94
N SER A 342 18.88 -21.22 -4.36
CA SER A 342 20.21 -21.40 -4.95
C SER A 342 20.14 -21.77 -6.44
N ASP A 343 21.11 -21.25 -7.22
CA ASP A 343 21.38 -21.44 -8.66
C ASP A 343 21.41 -22.88 -9.19
N LYS A 344 20.38 -23.70 -8.94
CA LYS A 344 20.35 -25.06 -9.51
C LYS A 344 19.00 -25.56 -10.04
N ASP A 345 17.89 -24.81 -9.90
CA ASP A 345 16.59 -25.24 -10.42
C ASP A 345 15.84 -24.09 -11.10
N ILE A 346 16.38 -23.53 -12.17
CA ILE A 346 15.64 -22.68 -13.09
C ILE A 346 14.94 -23.61 -14.08
N GLU A 347 13.67 -24.02 -13.77
CA GLU A 347 12.80 -24.45 -14.85
C GLU A 347 12.52 -23.25 -15.78
N PRO A 348 12.56 -23.43 -17.11
CA PRO A 348 12.35 -22.35 -18.06
C PRO A 348 10.96 -21.74 -17.83
N THR A 349 10.87 -20.42 -17.67
CA THR A 349 9.64 -19.64 -17.54
C THR A 349 8.63 -20.13 -18.58
N LYS A 350 7.52 -20.71 -18.12
CA LYS A 350 6.48 -21.27 -18.99
C LYS A 350 5.88 -20.11 -19.80
N THR A 351 6.26 -19.98 -21.05
CA THR A 351 5.70 -18.99 -21.97
C THR A 351 4.21 -19.20 -22.09
N LEU A 352 3.42 -18.21 -21.66
CA LEU A 352 1.96 -18.24 -21.73
C LEU A 352 1.52 -18.21 -23.20
N LYS A 353 0.45 -18.93 -23.49
CA LYS A 353 -0.19 -18.98 -24.81
C LYS A 353 -1.69 -18.78 -24.67
N ILE A 354 -2.31 -18.16 -25.68
CA ILE A 354 -3.76 -17.99 -25.73
C ILE A 354 -4.46 -19.35 -25.57
N GLY A 355 -5.49 -19.43 -24.74
CA GLY A 355 -6.23 -20.62 -24.41
C GLY A 355 -5.69 -21.44 -23.24
N MET A 356 -4.48 -21.16 -22.73
CA MET A 356 -3.97 -21.82 -21.53
C MET A 356 -4.77 -21.43 -20.29
N ASN A 357 -5.01 -22.39 -19.39
CA ASN A 357 -5.54 -22.10 -18.07
C ASN A 357 -4.46 -21.38 -17.24
N TYR A 358 -4.82 -20.22 -16.72
CA TYR A 358 -3.92 -19.40 -15.93
C TYR A 358 -4.74 -18.51 -14.98
N GLN A 359 -4.34 -18.43 -13.74
CA GLN A 359 -4.88 -17.52 -12.72
C GLN A 359 -6.43 -17.45 -12.70
N GLY A 360 -7.09 -18.59 -12.60
CA GLY A 360 -8.54 -18.68 -12.46
C GLY A 360 -9.36 -18.59 -13.74
N GLY A 361 -8.71 -18.46 -14.92
CA GLY A 361 -9.40 -18.41 -16.21
C GLY A 361 -8.54 -18.92 -17.34
N LYS A 362 -8.83 -18.46 -18.56
CA LYS A 362 -8.04 -18.78 -19.77
C LYS A 362 -7.39 -17.53 -20.32
N VAL A 363 -6.11 -17.60 -20.68
CA VAL A 363 -5.39 -16.52 -21.37
C VAL A 363 -6.12 -16.18 -22.66
N ALA A 364 -6.70 -14.99 -22.71
CA ALA A 364 -7.50 -14.52 -23.86
C ALA A 364 -6.71 -13.62 -24.81
N TYR A 365 -5.76 -12.88 -24.27
CA TYR A 365 -4.90 -11.99 -25.03
C TYR A 365 -3.57 -11.83 -24.33
N ILE A 366 -2.50 -11.71 -25.09
CA ILE A 366 -1.15 -11.36 -24.61
C ILE A 366 -0.79 -10.05 -25.28
N LEU A 367 -0.35 -9.06 -24.49
CA LEU A 367 -0.02 -7.74 -24.99
C LEU A 367 1.14 -7.80 -26.00
N THR A 368 1.05 -6.98 -27.04
CA THR A 368 2.04 -6.82 -28.09
C THR A 368 2.75 -5.45 -27.94
N PRO A 369 3.89 -5.22 -28.59
CA PRO A 369 4.63 -3.95 -28.50
C PRO A 369 3.82 -2.67 -28.80
N SER A 370 2.69 -2.80 -29.50
CA SER A 370 1.80 -1.69 -29.81
C SER A 370 0.71 -1.43 -28.76
N ASP A 371 0.58 -2.33 -27.77
CA ASP A 371 -0.47 -2.24 -26.77
C ASP A 371 -0.01 -1.44 -25.54
N PRO A 372 -0.91 -0.65 -24.91
CA PRO A 372 -0.60 0.01 -23.65
C PRO A 372 -0.24 -1.01 -22.56
N GLY A 373 0.84 -0.75 -21.83
CA GLY A 373 1.30 -1.63 -20.75
C GLY A 373 2.13 -2.84 -21.20
N TYR A 374 2.52 -2.92 -22.48
CA TYR A 374 3.46 -3.95 -22.96
C TYR A 374 4.82 -3.82 -22.28
N ASP A 375 5.35 -4.94 -21.81
CA ASP A 375 6.74 -5.07 -21.32
C ASP A 375 7.45 -6.15 -22.15
N PRO A 376 8.61 -5.85 -22.76
CA PRO A 376 9.35 -6.83 -23.55
C PRO A 376 9.91 -8.00 -22.72
N ASN A 377 10.01 -7.86 -21.40
CA ASN A 377 10.60 -8.84 -20.49
C ASN A 377 9.56 -9.69 -19.76
N VAL A 378 8.28 -9.22 -19.68
CA VAL A 378 7.22 -9.87 -18.93
C VAL A 378 5.97 -9.96 -19.81
N GLN A 379 5.37 -11.16 -19.88
CA GLN A 379 4.10 -11.33 -20.58
C GLN A 379 2.95 -10.80 -19.71
N HIS A 380 2.26 -9.78 -20.22
CA HIS A 380 1.02 -9.24 -19.68
C HIS A 380 -0.14 -9.49 -20.64
N GLY A 381 -1.37 -9.46 -20.12
CA GLY A 381 -2.50 -9.70 -20.99
C GLY A 381 -3.85 -9.76 -20.28
N ILE A 382 -4.80 -10.41 -20.95
CA ILE A 382 -6.17 -10.60 -20.48
C ILE A 382 -6.44 -12.07 -20.25
N ILE A 383 -7.07 -12.37 -19.14
CA ILE A 383 -7.66 -13.67 -18.81
C ILE A 383 -9.17 -13.53 -18.89
N ALA A 384 -9.84 -14.45 -19.59
CA ALA A 384 -11.30 -14.57 -19.58
C ALA A 384 -11.74 -15.59 -18.54
N ALA A 385 -12.83 -15.33 -17.84
CA ALA A 385 -13.49 -16.33 -17.00
C ALA A 385 -13.85 -17.58 -17.82
N VAL A 386 -13.82 -18.75 -17.20
CA VAL A 386 -14.05 -20.04 -17.89
C VAL A 386 -15.47 -20.17 -18.44
N ALA A 387 -16.41 -19.43 -17.88
CA ALA A 387 -17.83 -19.42 -18.28
C ALA A 387 -18.40 -17.99 -18.25
N ASP A 388 -19.53 -17.79 -18.96
CA ASP A 388 -20.35 -16.59 -18.81
C ASP A 388 -20.96 -16.53 -17.41
N LEU A 389 -21.31 -15.33 -16.96
CA LEU A 389 -22.19 -15.18 -15.80
C LEU A 389 -23.53 -15.90 -16.05
N PRO A 390 -24.17 -16.42 -15.01
CA PRO A 390 -25.46 -17.08 -15.15
C PRO A 390 -26.54 -16.16 -15.73
N GLY A 391 -27.26 -16.65 -16.74
CA GLY A 391 -28.35 -15.89 -17.37
C GLY A 391 -27.89 -14.78 -18.34
N VAL A 392 -28.75 -13.81 -18.54
CA VAL A 392 -28.50 -12.55 -19.24
C VAL A 392 -28.76 -11.41 -18.27
N VAL A 393 -28.03 -10.31 -18.43
CA VAL A 393 -27.95 -9.23 -17.43
C VAL A 393 -28.14 -7.90 -18.10
N GLU A 394 -28.87 -6.96 -17.46
CA GLU A 394 -28.92 -5.57 -17.87
C GLU A 394 -27.57 -4.89 -17.65
N TRP A 395 -27.23 -3.98 -18.56
CA TRP A 395 -26.08 -3.10 -18.32
C TRP A 395 -26.31 -2.24 -17.09
N GLY A 396 -27.54 -1.74 -16.94
CA GLY A 396 -28.04 -0.92 -15.84
C GLY A 396 -27.75 0.58 -16.01
N CYS A 397 -28.20 1.39 -15.04
CA CYS A 397 -27.93 2.83 -14.98
C CYS A 397 -28.31 3.64 -16.24
N SER A 398 -29.47 3.34 -16.83
CA SER A 398 -30.09 4.19 -17.85
C SER A 398 -30.20 5.63 -17.31
N GLU A 399 -30.16 6.62 -18.22
CA GLU A 399 -30.18 8.07 -17.97
C GLU A 399 -28.87 8.68 -17.41
N LYS A 400 -27.86 7.90 -17.08
CA LYS A 400 -26.55 8.40 -16.67
C LYS A 400 -25.48 8.06 -17.71
N PHE A 401 -24.48 8.94 -17.87
CA PHE A 401 -23.25 8.67 -18.59
C PHE A 401 -22.11 8.59 -17.57
N ILE A 402 -21.52 7.41 -17.37
CA ILE A 402 -20.58 7.11 -16.30
C ILE A 402 -19.23 6.68 -16.88
N ALA A 403 -19.19 5.80 -17.88
CA ALA A 403 -18.00 5.08 -18.31
C ALA A 403 -17.90 4.97 -19.85
N GLY A 404 -17.26 5.94 -20.50
CA GLY A 404 -17.15 6.01 -21.96
C GLY A 404 -15.84 5.50 -22.57
N ARG A 405 -14.90 4.95 -21.77
CA ARG A 405 -13.60 4.50 -22.28
C ARG A 405 -13.74 3.20 -23.06
N SER A 406 -13.17 3.16 -24.28
CA SER A 406 -13.27 1.96 -25.16
C SER A 406 -11.99 1.17 -25.31
N SER A 407 -10.83 1.75 -24.99
CA SER A 407 -9.52 1.21 -25.27
C SER A 407 -9.19 -0.07 -24.48
N LEU A 408 -8.24 -0.84 -24.97
CA LEU A 408 -7.61 -1.95 -24.28
C LEU A 408 -7.04 -1.48 -22.92
N GLY A 409 -7.31 -2.20 -21.84
CA GLY A 409 -6.92 -1.85 -20.47
C GLY A 409 -7.93 -0.96 -19.73
N SER A 410 -8.97 -0.42 -20.38
CA SER A 410 -9.90 0.51 -19.72
C SER A 410 -11.13 -0.14 -19.06
N GLY A 411 -11.36 -1.42 -19.26
CA GLY A 411 -12.53 -2.12 -18.71
C GLY A 411 -12.58 -2.13 -17.19
N ARG A 412 -11.43 -2.26 -16.53
CA ARG A 412 -11.30 -2.22 -15.06
C ARG A 412 -11.77 -0.87 -14.50
N GLU A 413 -11.30 0.24 -15.05
CA GLU A 413 -11.70 1.59 -14.61
C GLU A 413 -13.16 1.88 -14.94
N ASN A 414 -13.64 1.49 -16.13
CA ASN A 414 -15.06 1.59 -16.45
C ASN A 414 -15.92 0.84 -15.44
N THR A 415 -15.55 -0.39 -15.11
CA THR A 415 -16.28 -1.23 -14.12
C THR A 415 -16.32 -0.53 -12.77
N LYS A 416 -15.20 0.01 -12.29
CA LYS A 416 -15.11 0.76 -11.03
C LYS A 416 -16.03 1.98 -11.03
N ASP A 417 -16.00 2.76 -12.11
CA ASP A 417 -16.85 3.96 -12.26
C ASP A 417 -18.35 3.58 -12.27
N ILE A 418 -18.72 2.49 -12.99
CA ILE A 418 -20.09 2.01 -13.02
C ILE A 418 -20.54 1.54 -11.63
N VAL A 419 -19.72 0.73 -10.95
CA VAL A 419 -20.04 0.21 -9.61
C VAL A 419 -20.24 1.34 -8.60
N SER A 420 -19.42 2.40 -8.67
CA SER A 420 -19.51 3.55 -7.76
C SER A 420 -20.62 4.56 -8.14
N GLY A 421 -20.85 4.75 -9.43
CA GLY A 421 -21.81 5.76 -9.95
C GLY A 421 -23.24 5.26 -10.12
N CYS A 422 -23.46 3.95 -10.00
CA CYS A 422 -24.70 3.27 -10.29
C CYS A 422 -25.35 2.64 -9.06
N ASN A 423 -26.57 3.04 -8.73
CA ASN A 423 -27.30 2.49 -7.57
C ASN A 423 -28.10 1.22 -7.90
N THR A 424 -28.19 0.81 -9.17
CA THR A 424 -28.88 -0.43 -9.57
C THR A 424 -28.17 -1.64 -8.97
N ALA A 425 -28.92 -2.57 -8.38
CA ALA A 425 -28.35 -3.69 -7.59
C ALA A 425 -27.54 -4.67 -8.43
N GLU A 426 -28.09 -5.19 -9.52
CA GLU A 426 -27.52 -6.28 -10.31
C GLU A 426 -27.20 -5.82 -11.74
N THR A 427 -26.15 -4.99 -11.87
CA THR A 427 -25.65 -4.57 -13.19
C THR A 427 -24.57 -5.50 -13.69
N ALA A 428 -24.34 -5.55 -15.00
CA ALA A 428 -23.27 -6.33 -15.62
C ALA A 428 -21.90 -6.05 -14.95
N ALA A 429 -21.58 -4.80 -14.68
CA ALA A 429 -20.32 -4.41 -14.02
C ALA A 429 -20.24 -4.88 -12.56
N LYS A 430 -21.31 -4.75 -11.78
CA LYS A 430 -21.34 -5.22 -10.37
C LYS A 430 -21.21 -6.73 -10.27
N LEU A 431 -21.88 -7.46 -11.15
CA LEU A 431 -21.78 -8.91 -11.16
C LEU A 431 -20.36 -9.39 -11.54
N CYS A 432 -19.69 -8.71 -12.47
CA CYS A 432 -18.29 -8.98 -12.76
C CYS A 432 -17.40 -8.69 -11.54
N SER A 433 -17.56 -7.54 -10.91
CA SER A 433 -16.73 -7.13 -9.76
C SER A 433 -16.95 -7.99 -8.50
N ASN A 434 -18.09 -8.66 -8.40
CA ASN A 434 -18.42 -9.55 -7.28
C ASN A 434 -18.01 -11.01 -7.55
N LEU A 435 -17.57 -11.33 -8.77
CA LEU A 435 -17.16 -12.70 -9.10
C LEU A 435 -15.91 -13.09 -8.32
N VAL A 436 -15.97 -14.23 -7.63
CA VAL A 436 -14.81 -14.91 -7.06
C VAL A 436 -14.66 -16.25 -7.76
N GLN A 437 -13.54 -16.43 -8.48
CA GLN A 437 -13.28 -17.66 -9.22
C GLN A 437 -11.83 -18.10 -9.00
N ASP A 438 -11.61 -19.32 -8.52
CA ASP A 438 -10.30 -19.91 -8.21
C ASP A 438 -9.41 -19.01 -7.32
N GLY A 439 -10.03 -18.32 -6.34
CA GLY A 439 -9.34 -17.42 -5.42
C GLY A 439 -9.06 -16.01 -5.95
N TYR A 440 -9.45 -15.71 -7.19
CA TYR A 440 -9.34 -14.39 -7.79
C TYR A 440 -10.66 -13.63 -7.72
N ASN A 441 -10.62 -12.37 -7.30
CA ASN A 441 -11.78 -11.50 -7.09
C ASN A 441 -11.64 -10.13 -7.78
N ASP A 442 -10.72 -10.03 -8.73
CA ASP A 442 -10.40 -8.81 -9.47
C ASP A 442 -10.99 -8.79 -10.90
N TRP A 443 -12.08 -9.53 -11.08
CA TRP A 443 -12.82 -9.61 -12.33
C TRP A 443 -13.56 -8.32 -12.65
N TYR A 444 -13.62 -7.98 -13.92
CA TYR A 444 -14.30 -6.77 -14.39
C TYR A 444 -14.98 -6.99 -15.74
N LEU A 445 -15.91 -6.09 -16.09
CA LEU A 445 -16.59 -6.09 -17.37
C LEU A 445 -15.65 -5.54 -18.45
N PRO A 446 -15.34 -6.29 -19.52
CA PRO A 446 -14.41 -5.85 -20.56
C PRO A 446 -14.82 -4.51 -21.21
N SER A 447 -13.88 -3.65 -21.54
CA SER A 447 -14.13 -2.54 -22.47
C SER A 447 -14.51 -3.09 -23.85
N LYS A 448 -14.96 -2.19 -24.73
CA LYS A 448 -15.31 -2.58 -26.11
C LYS A 448 -14.15 -3.28 -26.82
N ASP A 449 -12.93 -2.71 -26.74
CA ASP A 449 -11.77 -3.25 -27.45
C ASP A 449 -11.26 -4.55 -26.80
N GLU A 450 -11.37 -4.70 -25.49
CA GLU A 450 -11.11 -5.96 -24.77
C GLU A 450 -12.10 -7.05 -25.16
N LEU A 451 -13.39 -6.71 -25.27
CA LEU A 451 -14.42 -7.67 -25.69
C LEU A 451 -14.20 -8.17 -27.13
N ILE A 452 -13.68 -7.30 -28.02
CA ILE A 452 -13.28 -7.68 -29.38
C ILE A 452 -12.11 -8.67 -29.37
N LYS A 453 -11.15 -8.51 -28.42
CA LYS A 453 -10.06 -9.50 -28.24
C LYS A 453 -10.62 -10.87 -27.85
N LEU A 454 -11.62 -10.92 -26.96
CA LEU A 454 -12.30 -12.15 -26.59
C LEU A 454 -13.00 -12.78 -27.80
N TYR A 455 -13.76 -11.99 -28.56
CA TYR A 455 -14.42 -12.45 -29.76
C TYR A 455 -13.42 -13.09 -30.76
N SER A 456 -12.30 -12.43 -31.01
CA SER A 456 -11.28 -12.94 -31.93
C SER A 456 -10.69 -14.30 -31.49
N GLN A 457 -10.75 -14.61 -30.20
CA GLN A 457 -10.24 -15.86 -29.61
C GLN A 457 -11.37 -16.80 -29.15
N LYS A 458 -12.65 -16.54 -29.49
CA LYS A 458 -13.80 -17.26 -28.96
C LYS A 458 -13.72 -18.79 -29.15
N LYS A 459 -13.13 -19.26 -30.27
CA LYS A 459 -12.96 -20.67 -30.56
C LYS A 459 -11.97 -21.37 -29.62
N VAL A 460 -10.89 -20.68 -29.27
CA VAL A 460 -9.83 -21.21 -28.37
C VAL A 460 -10.27 -21.15 -26.92
N LEU A 461 -10.90 -20.05 -26.53
CA LEU A 461 -11.40 -19.83 -25.16
C LEU A 461 -12.58 -20.76 -24.84
N GLY A 462 -13.50 -20.93 -25.82
CA GLY A 462 -14.71 -21.77 -25.67
C GLY A 462 -15.76 -21.16 -24.75
N GLY A 463 -16.92 -21.83 -24.72
CA GLY A 463 -18.00 -21.52 -23.79
C GLY A 463 -18.76 -20.22 -24.09
N PHE A 464 -18.55 -19.58 -25.25
CA PHE A 464 -19.34 -18.43 -25.68
C PHE A 464 -20.59 -18.89 -26.43
N LYS A 465 -21.67 -18.14 -26.25
CA LYS A 465 -22.92 -18.29 -27.03
C LYS A 465 -22.83 -17.42 -28.30
N GLU A 466 -23.51 -17.84 -29.35
CA GLU A 466 -23.72 -17.01 -30.54
C GLU A 466 -24.82 -15.97 -30.29
N ALA A 467 -24.47 -14.97 -29.44
CA ALA A 467 -25.38 -13.98 -28.93
C ALA A 467 -24.65 -12.65 -28.62
N CYS A 468 -25.38 -11.64 -28.16
CA CYS A 468 -24.80 -10.37 -27.75
C CYS A 468 -24.13 -10.46 -26.37
N TYR A 469 -23.00 -9.80 -26.24
CA TYR A 469 -22.23 -9.64 -24.99
C TYR A 469 -22.03 -8.17 -24.67
N TRP A 470 -22.27 -7.79 -23.43
CA TRP A 470 -22.01 -6.43 -22.93
C TRP A 470 -20.51 -6.13 -22.83
N SER A 471 -20.16 -4.90 -23.21
CA SER A 471 -18.91 -4.25 -22.77
C SER A 471 -19.20 -3.19 -21.70
N SER A 472 -18.18 -2.74 -20.99
CA SER A 472 -18.29 -1.64 -20.03
C SER A 472 -18.31 -0.25 -20.67
N THR A 473 -18.23 -0.16 -22.00
CA THR A 473 -18.13 1.11 -22.73
C THR A 473 -19.52 1.67 -23.05
N GLU A 474 -19.83 2.83 -22.51
CA GLU A 474 -21.05 3.57 -22.87
C GLU A 474 -20.86 4.37 -24.16
N THR A 475 -21.95 4.54 -24.90
CA THR A 475 -22.04 5.46 -26.04
C THR A 475 -22.92 6.68 -25.76
N GLY A 476 -23.62 6.68 -24.65
CA GLY A 476 -24.49 7.75 -24.23
C GLY A 476 -25.26 7.42 -22.95
N LYS A 477 -26.17 8.32 -22.54
CA LYS A 477 -26.96 8.13 -21.32
C LYS A 477 -27.78 6.84 -21.31
N TYR A 478 -28.27 6.44 -22.47
CA TYR A 478 -29.20 5.31 -22.61
C TYR A 478 -28.55 4.06 -23.21
N ASN A 479 -27.39 4.21 -23.89
CA ASN A 479 -26.80 3.14 -24.68
C ASN A 479 -25.39 2.77 -24.24
N ALA A 480 -25.08 1.48 -24.31
CA ALA A 480 -23.74 0.94 -24.14
C ALA A 480 -23.35 0.01 -25.30
N CYS A 481 -22.05 -0.15 -25.51
CA CYS A 481 -21.51 -1.03 -26.55
C CYS A 481 -21.71 -2.51 -26.21
N SER A 482 -22.12 -3.28 -27.21
CA SER A 482 -22.10 -4.73 -27.18
C SER A 482 -21.45 -5.31 -28.43
N VAL A 483 -21.06 -6.58 -28.39
CA VAL A 483 -20.52 -7.32 -29.52
C VAL A 483 -21.37 -8.58 -29.73
N ILE A 484 -21.79 -8.80 -30.98
CA ILE A 484 -22.51 -10.01 -31.38
C ILE A 484 -21.50 -11.11 -31.66
N PHE A 485 -21.50 -12.19 -30.89
CA PHE A 485 -20.45 -13.20 -30.92
C PHE A 485 -20.61 -14.25 -32.04
N ASP A 486 -21.69 -14.20 -32.87
CA ASP A 486 -21.75 -14.96 -34.13
C ASP A 486 -20.95 -14.29 -35.25
N SER A 487 -21.09 -12.96 -35.41
CA SER A 487 -20.56 -12.15 -36.51
C SER A 487 -19.41 -11.20 -36.17
N GLY A 488 -19.22 -10.87 -34.86
CA GLY A 488 -18.28 -9.85 -34.40
C GLY A 488 -18.78 -8.43 -34.60
N PHE A 489 -20.05 -8.25 -35.01
CA PHE A 489 -20.61 -6.92 -35.22
C PHE A 489 -20.74 -6.19 -33.88
N GLN A 490 -20.26 -4.93 -33.89
CA GLN A 490 -20.33 -4.04 -32.75
C GLN A 490 -21.55 -3.15 -32.87
N THR A 491 -22.34 -3.06 -31.81
CA THR A 491 -23.56 -2.25 -31.79
C THR A 491 -23.71 -1.52 -30.47
N ALA A 492 -24.51 -0.48 -30.47
CA ALA A 492 -24.93 0.23 -29.26
C ALA A 492 -26.37 -0.15 -28.95
N ASN A 493 -26.62 -0.63 -27.75
CA ASN A 493 -27.93 -1.09 -27.31
C ASN A 493 -28.36 -0.38 -26.04
N ASP A 494 -29.69 -0.30 -25.84
CA ASP A 494 -30.27 0.26 -24.63
C ASP A 494 -29.79 -0.52 -23.40
N LYS A 495 -29.39 0.20 -22.37
CA LYS A 495 -28.83 -0.34 -21.11
C LYS A 495 -29.83 -1.18 -20.32
N SER A 496 -31.13 -1.05 -20.57
CA SER A 496 -32.18 -1.88 -20.01
C SER A 496 -32.31 -3.26 -20.71
N THR A 497 -31.63 -3.44 -21.85
CA THR A 497 -31.58 -4.73 -22.52
C THR A 497 -30.70 -5.70 -21.75
N SER A 498 -31.06 -6.99 -21.73
CA SER A 498 -30.29 -8.04 -21.05
C SER A 498 -29.47 -8.83 -22.06
N PHE A 499 -28.13 -8.86 -21.87
CA PHE A 499 -27.19 -9.62 -22.70
C PHE A 499 -26.27 -10.51 -21.85
N ASN A 500 -25.52 -11.39 -22.51
CA ASN A 500 -24.52 -12.22 -21.86
C ASN A 500 -23.34 -11.38 -21.38
N VAL A 501 -22.67 -11.86 -20.35
CA VAL A 501 -21.50 -11.23 -19.76
C VAL A 501 -20.41 -12.26 -19.55
N ARG A 502 -19.22 -12.01 -20.08
CA ARG A 502 -18.00 -12.78 -19.80
C ARG A 502 -17.05 -11.89 -19.03
N PRO A 503 -16.85 -12.12 -17.71
CA PRO A 503 -15.86 -11.39 -16.93
C PRO A 503 -14.44 -11.63 -17.44
N ILE A 504 -13.61 -10.62 -17.30
CA ILE A 504 -12.18 -10.70 -17.57
C ILE A 504 -11.37 -10.16 -16.39
N ARG A 505 -10.07 -10.46 -16.39
CA ARG A 505 -9.08 -9.84 -15.51
C ARG A 505 -7.76 -9.64 -16.26
N SER A 506 -6.91 -8.74 -15.79
CA SER A 506 -5.56 -8.53 -16.31
C SER A 506 -4.53 -9.39 -15.55
N PHE A 507 -3.42 -9.73 -16.18
CA PHE A 507 -2.27 -10.41 -15.58
C PHE A 507 -0.97 -9.76 -16.00
#